data_3b7362c9772154129cab3c51d61c6f4c
#
_entry.id   3b7362c9772154129cab3c51d61c6f4c
#
_cell.length_a   1.000
_cell.length_b   1.000
_cell.length_c   1.000
_cell.angle_alpha   90.00
_cell.angle_beta   90.00
_cell.angle_gamma   90.00
#
_symmetry.space_group_name_H-M   'P 1'
#
loop_
_entity.id
_entity.type
_entity.pdbx_description
1 polymer ?
#
loop_
_entity_poly.entity_id
_entity_poly.type
_entity_poly.pdbx_seq_one_letter_code
_entity_poly.pdbx_strand_id
1 'polypeptide(L)'
;MFAADAQVTCASFLNLASSGFYDGLVFHRVIADFMIQGGDPTGTGSGGPGYKFECECKAHLKHDKAGILSMANAGPNTNGSQFFVTHGPTPHLDGKHTVFGEVTEGQGIVDSIAQGDTIDSIEIKDSTDALFAAQADRIADWKAAQ
;
A
#
# COMPACT_ATOMS: atom_id res chain seq x y z
N MET A 1 4.35 7.60 6.80
CA MET A 1 2.98 7.24 6.37
C MET A 1 1.98 8.26 6.91
N PHE A 2 0.88 8.44 6.22
CA PHE A 2 -0.12 9.48 6.53
C PHE A 2 -1.27 8.90 7.37
N ALA A 3 -0.96 8.41 8.56
CA ALA A 3 -1.91 7.70 9.40
C ALA A 3 -3.13 8.55 9.83
N ALA A 4 -2.97 9.87 9.99
CA ALA A 4 -4.08 10.74 10.36
C ALA A 4 -5.11 10.92 9.23
N ASP A 5 -4.65 10.92 7.97
CA ASP A 5 -5.49 11.16 6.81
C ASP A 5 -6.02 9.87 6.16
N ALA A 6 -5.29 8.77 6.28
CA ALA A 6 -5.64 7.47 5.72
C ALA A 6 -5.54 6.39 6.80
N GLN A 7 -6.32 6.54 7.86
CA GLN A 7 -6.19 5.74 9.07
C GLN A 7 -6.47 4.25 8.85
N VAL A 8 -7.53 3.91 8.13
CA VAL A 8 -7.89 2.51 7.84
C VAL A 8 -6.86 1.88 6.92
N THR A 9 -6.44 2.59 5.88
CA THR A 9 -5.43 2.12 4.92
C THR A 9 -4.09 1.85 5.60
N CYS A 10 -3.62 2.80 6.42
CA CYS A 10 -2.37 2.63 7.16
C CYS A 10 -2.47 1.48 8.17
N ALA A 11 -3.59 1.35 8.87
CA ALA A 11 -3.79 0.25 9.81
C ALA A 11 -3.74 -1.11 9.11
N SER A 12 -4.41 -1.24 7.96
CA SER A 12 -4.38 -2.48 7.18
C SER A 12 -2.97 -2.82 6.69
N PHE A 13 -2.30 -1.87 6.07
CA PHE A 13 -0.94 -2.07 5.57
C PHE A 13 0.03 -2.46 6.69
N LEU A 14 0.02 -1.74 7.79
CA LEU A 14 0.93 -2.00 8.91
C LEU A 14 0.61 -3.30 9.64
N ASN A 15 -0.67 -3.65 9.75
CA ASN A 15 -1.07 -4.93 10.34
C ASN A 15 -0.57 -6.10 9.47
N LEU A 16 -0.75 -6.03 8.16
CA LEU A 16 -0.24 -7.04 7.24
C LEU A 16 1.29 -7.11 7.26
N ALA A 17 1.96 -5.97 7.26
CA ALA A 17 3.41 -5.91 7.32
C ALA A 17 3.95 -6.51 8.62
N SER A 18 3.33 -6.22 9.76
CA SER A 18 3.75 -6.74 11.06
C SER A 18 3.56 -8.25 11.20
N SER A 19 2.61 -8.84 10.47
CA SER A 19 2.37 -10.27 10.45
C SER A 19 3.23 -11.04 9.44
N GLY A 20 4.08 -10.34 8.68
CA GLY A 20 4.91 -10.96 7.65
C GLY A 20 4.17 -11.26 6.35
N PHE A 21 2.98 -10.73 6.15
CA PHE A 21 2.16 -10.99 4.96
C PHE A 21 2.90 -10.64 3.66
N TYR A 22 3.63 -9.54 3.65
CA TYR A 22 4.34 -9.05 2.46
C TYR A 22 5.69 -9.72 2.23
N ASP A 23 6.21 -10.48 3.18
CA ASP A 23 7.53 -11.11 3.06
C ASP A 23 7.54 -12.11 1.92
N GLY A 24 8.49 -11.99 1.01
CA GLY A 24 8.64 -12.86 -0.14
C GLY A 24 7.69 -12.58 -1.31
N LEU A 25 6.79 -11.60 -1.19
CA LEU A 25 5.92 -11.22 -2.30
C LEU A 25 6.69 -10.44 -3.35
N VAL A 26 6.25 -10.55 -4.61
CA VAL A 26 6.94 -9.92 -5.74
C VAL A 26 6.27 -8.61 -6.15
N PHE A 27 7.07 -7.74 -6.77
CA PHE A 27 6.53 -6.64 -7.56
C PHE A 27 6.09 -7.21 -8.92
N HIS A 28 4.83 -7.61 -9.00
CA HIS A 28 4.29 -8.33 -10.16
C HIS A 28 4.01 -7.43 -11.36
N ARG A 29 4.00 -6.11 -11.18
CA ARG A 29 3.77 -5.14 -12.24
C ARG A 29 4.69 -3.95 -12.06
N VAL A 30 5.61 -3.77 -12.98
CA VAL A 30 6.54 -2.63 -12.99
C VAL A 30 6.46 -1.98 -14.37
N ILE A 31 6.09 -0.71 -14.40
CA ILE A 31 6.01 0.08 -15.63
C ILE A 31 6.98 1.26 -15.50
N ALA A 32 8.01 1.29 -16.34
CA ALA A 32 9.02 2.34 -16.33
C ALA A 32 8.36 3.72 -16.45
N ASP A 33 8.89 4.68 -15.72
CA ASP A 33 8.40 6.07 -15.65
C ASP A 33 6.96 6.22 -15.13
N PHE A 34 6.40 5.16 -14.55
CA PHE A 34 5.06 5.17 -13.98
C PHE A 34 5.08 4.72 -12.52
N MET A 35 5.20 3.42 -12.25
CA MET A 35 5.13 2.90 -10.87
C MET A 35 5.66 1.48 -10.77
N ILE A 36 5.90 1.05 -9.52
CA ILE A 36 6.08 -0.36 -9.15
C ILE A 36 4.89 -0.79 -8.30
N GLN A 37 4.31 -1.95 -8.59
CA GLN A 37 3.13 -2.48 -7.90
C GLN A 37 3.40 -3.87 -7.36
N GLY A 38 3.03 -4.10 -6.11
CA GLY A 38 3.20 -5.38 -5.44
C GLY A 38 2.14 -5.60 -4.37
N GLY A 39 2.35 -6.62 -3.53
CA GLY A 39 1.47 -6.91 -2.41
C GLY A 39 0.37 -7.93 -2.69
N ASP A 40 0.38 -8.56 -3.86
CA ASP A 40 -0.54 -9.64 -4.18
C ASP A 40 0.10 -10.99 -3.78
N PRO A 41 -0.50 -11.74 -2.83
CA PRO A 41 0.06 -13.03 -2.42
C PRO A 41 0.10 -14.07 -3.54
N THR A 42 -0.72 -13.91 -4.59
CA THR A 42 -0.71 -14.81 -5.76
C THR A 42 0.22 -14.36 -6.88
N GLY A 43 0.68 -13.10 -6.85
CA GLY A 43 1.54 -12.54 -7.88
C GLY A 43 0.88 -12.33 -9.24
N THR A 44 -0.45 -12.40 -9.33
CA THR A 44 -1.20 -12.33 -10.60
C THR A 44 -1.90 -11.00 -10.83
N GLY A 45 -2.03 -10.18 -9.80
CA GLY A 45 -2.81 -8.94 -9.80
C GLY A 45 -4.26 -9.12 -9.31
N SER A 46 -4.68 -10.36 -9.06
CA SER A 46 -6.05 -10.69 -8.67
C SER A 46 -6.22 -11.09 -7.21
N GLY A 47 -5.11 -11.32 -6.50
CA GLY A 47 -5.13 -11.77 -5.11
C GLY A 47 -5.20 -10.62 -4.11
N GLY A 48 -5.44 -10.98 -2.86
CA GLY A 48 -5.52 -10.02 -1.77
C GLY A 48 -5.51 -10.72 -0.41
N PRO A 49 -5.79 -9.97 0.66
CA PRO A 49 -5.67 -10.47 2.04
C PRO A 49 -6.92 -11.19 2.55
N GLY A 50 -7.92 -11.40 1.72
CA GLY A 50 -9.18 -12.02 2.11
C GLY A 50 -10.27 -11.03 2.54
N TYR A 51 -10.01 -9.74 2.45
CA TYR A 51 -10.97 -8.68 2.76
C TYR A 51 -10.74 -7.47 1.85
N LYS A 52 -11.73 -6.57 1.83
CA LYS A 52 -11.66 -5.28 1.13
C LYS A 52 -12.09 -4.17 2.05
N PHE A 53 -11.61 -2.96 1.79
CA PHE A 53 -12.01 -1.78 2.56
C PHE A 53 -12.15 -0.55 1.67
N GLU A 54 -12.78 0.48 2.24
CA GLU A 54 -13.15 1.71 1.54
C GLU A 54 -11.93 2.58 1.19
N CYS A 55 -12.09 3.38 0.15
CA CYS A 55 -11.12 4.42 -0.20
C CYS A 55 -11.16 5.56 0.82
N GLU A 56 -9.99 6.15 1.06
CA GLU A 56 -9.82 7.31 1.95
C GLU A 56 -9.13 8.45 1.20
N CYS A 57 -9.54 8.69 -0.06
CA CYS A 57 -8.96 9.74 -0.89
C CYS A 57 -9.21 11.12 -0.29
N LYS A 58 -8.15 11.92 -0.22
CA LYS A 58 -8.20 13.30 0.30
C LYS A 58 -7.75 14.28 -0.78
N ALA A 59 -8.38 15.44 -0.85
CA ALA A 59 -8.07 16.44 -1.86
C ALA A 59 -6.63 16.96 -1.77
N HIS A 60 -6.03 16.97 -0.58
CA HIS A 60 -4.66 17.42 -0.36
C HIS A 60 -3.61 16.31 -0.49
N LEU A 61 -4.02 15.05 -0.65
CA LEU A 61 -3.12 13.91 -0.86
C LEU A 61 -3.21 13.47 -2.32
N LYS A 62 -2.24 13.91 -3.09
CA LYS A 62 -2.20 13.74 -4.55
C LYS A 62 -1.00 12.94 -5.00
N HIS A 63 -1.13 12.36 -6.18
CA HIS A 63 -0.03 11.67 -6.88
C HIS A 63 0.77 12.71 -7.68
N ASP A 64 1.44 13.63 -6.98
CA ASP A 64 2.05 14.83 -7.57
C ASP A 64 3.56 14.76 -7.72
N LYS A 65 4.18 13.65 -7.35
CA LYS A 65 5.63 13.46 -7.42
C LYS A 65 6.01 11.97 -7.44
N ALA A 66 7.31 11.71 -7.61
CA ALA A 66 7.87 10.38 -7.43
C ALA A 66 7.79 9.95 -5.95
N GLY A 67 7.67 8.65 -5.71
CA GLY A 67 7.72 8.09 -4.36
C GLY A 67 6.40 8.18 -3.59
N ILE A 68 5.29 8.41 -4.25
CA ILE A 68 3.98 8.36 -3.62
C ILE A 68 3.56 6.90 -3.42
N LEU A 69 3.23 6.54 -2.18
CA LEU A 69 2.72 5.23 -1.80
C LEU A 69 1.20 5.29 -1.78
N SER A 70 0.58 4.47 -2.62
CA SER A 70 -0.86 4.49 -2.88
C SER A 70 -1.41 3.07 -3.03
N MET A 71 -2.71 2.91 -2.84
CA MET A 71 -3.38 1.61 -2.94
C MET A 71 -3.84 1.32 -4.36
N ALA A 72 -3.47 0.15 -4.86
CA ALA A 72 -4.10 -0.41 -6.05
C ALA A 72 -5.52 -0.89 -5.71
N ASN A 73 -6.43 -0.80 -6.65
CA ASN A 73 -7.80 -1.29 -6.49
C ASN A 73 -8.42 -1.67 -7.85
N ALA A 74 -9.57 -2.32 -7.79
CA ALA A 74 -10.37 -2.73 -8.95
C ALA A 74 -11.64 -1.86 -9.11
N GLY A 75 -11.60 -0.64 -8.60
CA GLY A 75 -12.72 0.29 -8.58
C GLY A 75 -12.94 0.83 -7.16
N PRO A 76 -13.97 1.67 -6.94
CA PRO A 76 -14.22 2.27 -5.63
C PRO A 76 -14.37 1.21 -4.52
N ASN A 77 -13.74 1.48 -3.38
CA ASN A 77 -13.91 0.68 -2.16
C ASN A 77 -13.53 -0.80 -2.31
N THR A 78 -12.49 -1.08 -3.11
CA THR A 78 -11.98 -2.45 -3.31
C THR A 78 -10.53 -2.60 -2.90
N ASN A 79 -10.06 -1.78 -1.97
CA ASN A 79 -8.69 -1.86 -1.46
C ASN A 79 -8.47 -3.18 -0.71
N GLY A 80 -7.34 -3.79 -0.93
CA GLY A 80 -6.93 -5.02 -0.25
C GLY A 80 -5.49 -4.92 0.26
N SER A 81 -4.58 -5.67 -0.34
CA SER A 81 -3.17 -5.64 0.04
C SER A 81 -2.25 -5.05 -1.04
N GLN A 82 -2.71 -4.94 -2.27
CA GLN A 82 -1.87 -4.44 -3.36
C GLN A 82 -1.65 -2.93 -3.23
N PHE A 83 -0.41 -2.52 -3.39
CA PHE A 83 0.00 -1.12 -3.35
C PHE A 83 0.96 -0.82 -4.50
N PHE A 84 1.17 0.47 -4.75
CA PHE A 84 2.17 0.90 -5.72
C PHE A 84 2.95 2.11 -5.20
N VAL A 85 4.16 2.26 -5.71
CA VAL A 85 5.03 3.41 -5.45
C VAL A 85 5.35 4.05 -6.79
N THR A 86 5.14 5.35 -6.91
CA THR A 86 5.27 6.06 -8.19
C THR A 86 6.73 6.39 -8.53
N HIS A 87 7.03 6.43 -9.85
CA HIS A 87 8.30 6.92 -10.38
C HIS A 87 8.26 8.43 -10.68
N GLY A 88 7.08 9.01 -10.75
CA GLY A 88 6.86 10.42 -11.06
C GLY A 88 5.42 10.80 -10.81
N PRO A 89 4.99 12.02 -11.18
CA PRO A 89 3.60 12.43 -11.02
C PRO A 89 2.63 11.55 -11.84
N THR A 90 1.52 11.16 -11.20
CA THR A 90 0.46 10.39 -11.84
C THR A 90 -0.90 11.01 -11.51
N PRO A 91 -1.15 12.26 -11.94
CA PRO A 91 -2.32 13.02 -11.50
C PRO A 91 -3.67 12.41 -11.91
N HIS A 92 -3.68 11.58 -12.94
CA HIS A 92 -4.90 10.88 -13.37
C HIS A 92 -5.40 9.86 -12.32
N LEU A 93 -4.61 9.52 -11.31
CA LEU A 93 -4.99 8.61 -10.23
C LEU A 93 -5.58 9.33 -9.02
N ASP A 94 -5.52 10.66 -8.98
CA ASP A 94 -6.03 11.45 -7.86
C ASP A 94 -7.54 11.23 -7.70
N GLY A 95 -7.97 11.04 -6.45
CA GLY A 95 -9.37 10.79 -6.10
C GLY A 95 -9.86 9.37 -6.40
N LYS A 96 -9.05 8.52 -7.04
CA LYS A 96 -9.39 7.13 -7.39
C LYS A 96 -8.62 6.11 -6.58
N HIS A 97 -7.42 6.46 -6.15
CA HIS A 97 -6.54 5.61 -5.35
C HIS A 97 -6.15 6.35 -4.08
N THR A 98 -6.14 5.63 -2.95
CA THR A 98 -5.81 6.22 -1.66
C THR A 98 -4.31 6.39 -1.51
N VAL A 99 -3.85 7.64 -1.47
CA VAL A 99 -2.48 7.99 -1.08
C VAL A 99 -2.37 7.84 0.44
N PHE A 100 -1.42 7.04 0.91
CA PHE A 100 -1.25 6.81 2.36
C PHE A 100 0.19 6.92 2.85
N GLY A 101 1.11 7.28 2.01
CA GLY A 101 2.50 7.50 2.40
C GLY A 101 3.35 8.07 1.28
N GLU A 102 4.63 8.29 1.60
CA GLU A 102 5.62 8.72 0.62
C GLU A 102 7.01 8.19 0.99
N VAL A 103 7.85 8.03 -0.01
CA VAL A 103 9.25 7.64 0.17
C VAL A 103 10.03 8.87 0.64
N THR A 104 10.75 8.72 1.76
CA THR A 104 11.62 9.77 2.31
C THR A 104 13.08 9.54 1.94
N GLU A 105 13.49 8.28 1.74
CA GLU A 105 14.82 7.88 1.32
C GLU A 105 14.72 6.66 0.41
N GLY A 106 15.60 6.54 -0.57
CA GLY A 106 15.70 5.36 -1.41
C GLY A 106 14.90 5.40 -2.70
N GLN A 107 14.53 6.58 -3.20
CA GLN A 107 13.83 6.68 -4.48
C GLN A 107 14.62 6.04 -5.62
N GLY A 108 15.94 6.13 -5.61
CA GLY A 108 16.79 5.47 -6.60
C GLY A 108 16.63 3.94 -6.59
N ILE A 109 16.37 3.36 -5.43
CA ILE A 109 16.08 1.92 -5.31
C ILE A 109 14.71 1.61 -5.93
N VAL A 110 13.69 2.42 -5.64
CA VAL A 110 12.37 2.29 -6.25
C VAL A 110 12.48 2.31 -7.77
N ASP A 111 13.24 3.25 -8.31
CA ASP A 111 13.43 3.41 -9.76
C ASP A 111 14.19 2.23 -10.39
N SER A 112 14.95 1.47 -9.59
CA SER A 112 15.75 0.32 -10.06
C SER A 112 15.05 -1.04 -9.89
N ILE A 113 13.94 -1.11 -9.19
CA ILE A 113 13.19 -2.36 -9.01
C ILE A 113 12.63 -2.82 -10.36
N ALA A 114 12.83 -4.11 -10.65
CA ALA A 114 12.34 -4.76 -11.86
C ALA A 114 11.18 -5.71 -11.53
N GLN A 115 10.36 -6.00 -12.53
CA GLN A 115 9.26 -6.95 -12.38
C GLN A 115 9.79 -8.32 -11.96
N GLY A 116 9.19 -8.87 -10.90
CA GLY A 116 9.62 -10.13 -10.31
C GLY A 116 10.56 -9.98 -9.12
N ASP A 117 11.09 -8.78 -8.84
CA ASP A 117 11.86 -8.54 -7.64
C ASP A 117 11.02 -8.74 -6.39
N THR A 118 11.63 -9.25 -5.33
CA THR A 118 10.92 -9.62 -4.10
C THR A 118 11.03 -8.57 -3.01
N ILE A 119 9.99 -8.54 -2.16
CA ILE A 119 10.03 -7.85 -0.87
C ILE A 119 10.58 -8.85 0.13
N ASP A 120 11.78 -8.61 0.65
CA ASP A 120 12.38 -9.53 1.63
C ASP A 120 11.69 -9.41 2.98
N SER A 121 11.54 -8.19 3.47
CA SER A 121 10.82 -7.89 4.72
C SER A 121 10.47 -6.41 4.78
N ILE A 122 9.52 -6.08 5.65
CA ILE A 122 9.16 -4.70 5.98
C ILE A 122 9.38 -4.50 7.47
N GLU A 123 10.24 -3.55 7.81
CA GLU A 123 10.49 -3.16 9.21
C GLU A 123 9.65 -1.94 9.57
N ILE A 124 8.87 -2.04 10.65
CA ILE A 124 8.08 -0.93 11.19
C ILE A 124 8.89 -0.30 12.32
N LYS A 125 9.33 0.95 12.12
CA LYS A 125 10.24 1.62 13.06
C LYS A 125 9.54 2.39 14.16
N ASP A 126 8.35 2.93 13.89
CA ASP A 126 7.57 3.71 14.85
C ASP A 126 6.48 2.87 15.50
N SER A 127 6.03 3.26 16.69
CA SER A 127 4.95 2.55 17.38
C SER A 127 3.64 2.63 16.60
N THR A 128 2.93 1.49 16.54
CA THR A 128 1.60 1.37 15.93
C THR A 128 0.49 1.33 16.97
N ASP A 129 0.80 1.47 18.26
CA ASP A 129 -0.14 1.22 19.35
C ASP A 129 -1.39 2.09 19.26
N ALA A 130 -1.24 3.40 19.06
CA ALA A 130 -2.38 4.32 18.97
C ALA A 130 -3.25 4.04 17.75
N LEU A 131 -2.64 3.77 16.59
CA LEU A 131 -3.35 3.47 15.36
C LEU A 131 -4.11 2.14 15.47
N PHE A 132 -3.45 1.11 15.98
CA PHE A 132 -4.05 -0.22 16.13
C PHE A 132 -5.16 -0.20 17.20
N ALA A 133 -5.04 0.58 18.25
CA ALA A 133 -6.10 0.77 19.24
C ALA A 133 -7.33 1.45 18.60
N ALA A 134 -7.11 2.48 17.79
CA ALA A 134 -8.20 3.19 17.10
C ALA A 134 -8.93 2.30 16.08
N GLN A 135 -8.26 1.32 15.49
CA GLN A 135 -8.81 0.42 14.47
C GLN A 135 -8.92 -1.03 14.96
N ALA A 136 -8.97 -1.26 16.28
CA ALA A 136 -8.93 -2.60 16.86
C ALA A 136 -10.03 -3.53 16.33
N ASP A 137 -11.27 -3.03 16.20
CA ASP A 137 -12.40 -3.81 15.69
C ASP A 137 -12.19 -4.23 14.22
N ARG A 138 -11.71 -3.30 13.41
CA ARG A 138 -11.42 -3.57 11.99
C ARG A 138 -10.29 -4.59 11.86
N ILE A 139 -9.23 -4.45 12.64
CA ILE A 139 -8.09 -5.39 12.64
C ILE A 139 -8.56 -6.79 13.04
N ALA A 140 -9.40 -6.91 14.05
CA ALA A 140 -9.96 -8.20 14.46
C ALA A 140 -10.77 -8.85 13.33
N ASP A 141 -11.60 -8.08 12.63
CA ASP A 141 -12.38 -8.56 11.48
C ASP A 141 -11.46 -9.00 10.33
N TRP A 142 -10.41 -8.25 10.05
CA TRP A 142 -9.45 -8.61 9.00
C TRP A 142 -8.69 -9.90 9.32
N LYS A 143 -8.27 -10.08 10.56
CA LYS A 143 -7.60 -11.31 10.99
C LYS A 143 -8.51 -12.52 10.87
N ALA A 144 -9.79 -12.37 11.16
CA ALA A 144 -10.78 -13.43 11.03
C ALA A 144 -11.04 -13.78 9.54
N ALA A 145 -10.90 -12.81 8.63
CA ALA A 145 -11.12 -13.00 7.19
C ALA A 145 -9.92 -13.61 6.44
N GLN A 146 -8.74 -13.58 7.03
CA GLN A 146 -7.51 -14.11 6.43
C GLN A 146 -7.44 -15.64 6.41
#